data_3321ce4783654a2d48ebd118d2a20275
#
_entry.id   3321ce4783654a2d48ebd118d2a20275
#
_cell.length_a   1.000
_cell.length_b   1.000
_cell.length_c   1.000
_cell.angle_alpha   90.00
_cell.angle_beta   90.00
_cell.angle_gamma   90.00
#
_symmetry.space_group_name_H-M   'P 1'
#
loop_
_entity.id
_entity.type
_entity.pdbx_description
1 polymer ?
#
loop_
_entity_poly.entity_id
_entity_poly.type
_entity_poly.pdbx_seq_one_letter_code
_entity_poly.pdbx_strand_id
1 'polypeptide(L)'
;MPKEYLPKLIEAARTDLPEGLYLQCPETDPSIRQPMYKVRDRHSYIVEAADDFSRPYGKGLFVDIFPMEAWPTFGPQFSRKVARGYCRANAILHSQHYYTLRAAAEFFYFTAKRACCRALWAVGGLLRKKDRYYSNILAHSGNGNRHLRTTIFPLGTIIFEGQTFSAPADADTYLRDLFRDYMQLPPEDQRKGHAVFYVPEL
;
A
#
# COMPACT_ATOMS: atom_id res chain seq x y z
N MET A 1 -7.65 -2.46 -2.98
CA MET A 1 -9.03 -1.94 -2.98
C MET A 1 -9.06 -0.50 -3.44
N PRO A 2 -10.16 0.03 -4.05
CA PRO A 2 -10.29 1.46 -4.35
C PRO A 2 -10.25 2.29 -3.05
N LYS A 3 -9.52 3.41 -3.10
CA LYS A 3 -9.27 4.25 -1.92
C LYS A 3 -10.54 4.85 -1.32
N GLU A 4 -11.54 5.10 -2.13
CA GLU A 4 -12.84 5.63 -1.69
C GLU A 4 -13.59 4.71 -0.70
N TYR A 5 -13.22 3.43 -0.64
CA TYR A 5 -13.80 2.48 0.32
C TYR A 5 -13.04 2.36 1.64
N LEU A 6 -11.88 3.04 1.79
CA LEU A 6 -11.13 3.01 3.05
C LEU A 6 -11.95 3.42 4.28
N PRO A 7 -12.75 4.52 4.25
CA PRO A 7 -13.56 4.87 5.41
C PRO A 7 -14.55 3.78 5.82
N LYS A 8 -15.14 3.08 4.84
CA LYS A 8 -16.05 1.96 5.10
C LYS A 8 -15.31 0.75 5.68
N LEU A 9 -14.10 0.48 5.18
CA LEU A 9 -13.25 -0.58 5.74
C LEU A 9 -12.88 -0.30 7.19
N ILE A 10 -12.47 0.92 7.50
CA ILE A 10 -12.10 1.32 8.87
C ILE A 10 -13.29 1.17 9.82
N GLU A 11 -14.47 1.55 9.37
CA GLU A 11 -15.69 1.40 10.17
C GLU A 11 -16.07 -0.06 10.38
N ALA A 12 -16.13 -0.86 9.30
CA ALA A 12 -16.41 -2.30 9.39
C ALA A 12 -15.36 -3.05 10.23
N ALA A 13 -14.11 -2.65 10.18
CA ALA A 13 -13.06 -3.28 10.96
C ALA A 13 -13.19 -3.06 12.48
N ARG A 14 -13.98 -2.09 12.92
CA ARG A 14 -14.24 -1.86 14.34
C ARG A 14 -15.28 -2.81 14.92
N THR A 15 -16.21 -3.29 14.09
CA THR A 15 -17.37 -4.07 14.53
C THR A 15 -17.40 -5.49 14.00
N ASP A 16 -16.86 -5.73 12.80
CA ASP A 16 -17.11 -6.94 12.02
C ASP A 16 -15.89 -7.88 11.95
N LEU A 17 -14.69 -7.42 12.40
CA LEU A 17 -13.53 -8.31 12.44
C LEU A 17 -13.71 -9.37 13.53
N PRO A 18 -13.34 -10.64 13.25
CA PRO A 18 -13.29 -11.69 14.26
C PRO A 18 -12.44 -11.30 15.45
N GLU A 19 -12.78 -11.84 16.63
CA GLU A 19 -11.94 -11.70 17.82
C GLU A 19 -10.49 -12.16 17.52
N GLY A 20 -9.53 -11.41 17.99
CA GLY A 20 -8.11 -11.66 17.69
C GLY A 20 -7.58 -10.96 16.45
N LEU A 21 -8.43 -10.48 15.55
CA LEU A 21 -7.99 -9.66 14.40
C LEU A 21 -8.22 -8.17 14.65
N TYR A 22 -7.36 -7.33 14.07
CA TYR A 22 -7.54 -5.88 14.09
C TYR A 22 -6.98 -5.21 12.85
N LEU A 23 -7.57 -4.09 12.47
CA LEU A 23 -7.04 -3.25 11.41
C LEU A 23 -5.98 -2.31 12.00
N GLN A 24 -4.75 -2.43 11.54
CA GLN A 24 -3.67 -1.49 11.81
C GLN A 24 -3.57 -0.48 10.68
N CYS A 25 -3.79 0.78 10.99
CA CYS A 25 -3.69 1.90 10.06
C CYS A 25 -3.42 3.19 10.86
N PRO A 26 -3.09 4.33 10.23
CA PRO A 26 -2.82 5.59 10.95
C PRO A 26 -3.93 6.05 11.87
N GLU A 27 -5.18 5.69 11.55
CA GLU A 27 -6.37 6.04 12.32
C GLU A 27 -6.57 5.18 13.58
N THR A 28 -6.04 3.96 13.58
CA THR A 28 -6.17 3.01 14.70
C THR A 28 -4.88 2.82 15.48
N ASP A 29 -3.73 3.11 14.88
CA ASP A 29 -2.41 2.96 15.48
C ASP A 29 -1.52 4.17 15.14
N PRO A 30 -1.53 5.22 15.97
CA PRO A 30 -0.69 6.41 15.76
C PRO A 30 0.81 6.15 15.80
N SER A 31 1.25 4.98 16.27
CA SER A 31 2.67 4.61 16.34
C SER A 31 3.26 4.30 14.96
N ILE A 32 2.42 3.94 13.97
CA ILE A 32 2.88 3.75 12.60
C ILE A 32 3.16 5.09 11.91
N ARG A 33 4.33 5.23 11.31
CA ARG A 33 4.76 6.48 10.65
C ARG A 33 4.31 6.59 9.20
N GLN A 34 4.16 5.48 8.51
CA GLN A 34 3.75 5.46 7.11
C GLN A 34 2.29 5.03 6.99
N PRO A 35 1.53 5.63 6.09
CA PRO A 35 0.18 5.17 5.80
C PRO A 35 0.26 3.76 5.22
N MET A 36 0.02 2.79 6.07
CA MET A 36 -0.14 1.38 5.73
C MET A 36 -1.45 0.89 6.32
N TYR A 37 -2.04 -0.09 5.69
CA TYR A 37 -3.28 -0.72 6.12
C TYR A 37 -3.03 -2.22 6.15
N LYS A 38 -3.09 -2.81 7.34
CA LYS A 38 -2.86 -4.24 7.56
C LYS A 38 -3.95 -4.79 8.47
N VAL A 39 -4.55 -5.91 8.10
CA VAL A 39 -5.30 -6.71 9.07
C VAL A 39 -4.29 -7.62 9.76
N ARG A 40 -4.19 -7.52 11.08
CA ARG A 40 -3.24 -8.27 11.89
C ARG A 40 -3.94 -9.22 12.85
N ASP A 41 -3.27 -10.33 13.09
CA ASP A 41 -3.62 -11.30 14.12
C ASP A 41 -2.90 -10.96 15.44
N ARG A 42 -3.65 -11.01 16.57
CA ARG A 42 -3.13 -10.75 17.92
C ARG A 42 -2.46 -11.95 18.55
N HIS A 43 -2.76 -13.14 18.04
CA HIS A 43 -2.29 -14.43 18.60
C HIS A 43 -1.08 -14.98 17.85
N SER A 44 -0.43 -14.17 17.06
CA SER A 44 0.78 -14.53 16.33
C SER A 44 1.84 -13.44 16.41
N TYR A 45 3.03 -13.75 15.96
CA TYR A 45 4.14 -12.80 15.94
C TYR A 45 4.97 -12.96 14.67
N ILE A 46 5.33 -11.85 14.03
CA ILE A 46 6.22 -11.82 12.88
C ILE A 46 7.19 -10.65 13.00
N VAL A 47 8.43 -10.89 12.63
CA VAL A 47 9.49 -9.89 12.54
C VAL A 47 9.93 -9.80 11.10
N GLU A 48 9.83 -8.62 10.53
CA GLU A 48 10.37 -8.28 9.22
C GLU A 48 11.73 -7.57 9.36
N ALA A 49 12.60 -7.71 8.35
CA ALA A 49 13.95 -7.11 8.36
C ALA A 49 13.94 -5.57 8.52
N ALA A 50 12.83 -4.91 8.15
CA ALA A 50 12.66 -3.46 8.24
C ALA A 50 11.89 -3.00 9.50
N ASP A 51 11.60 -3.90 10.44
CA ASP A 51 10.85 -3.57 11.64
C ASP A 51 11.60 -2.60 12.55
N ASP A 52 10.88 -1.61 13.06
CA ASP A 52 11.37 -0.65 14.04
C ASP A 52 10.95 -1.09 15.45
N PHE A 53 11.88 -1.72 16.16
CA PHE A 53 11.65 -2.20 17.53
C PHE A 53 11.59 -1.07 18.58
N SER A 54 11.94 0.15 18.21
CA SER A 54 11.77 1.32 19.10
C SER A 54 10.31 1.74 19.28
N ARG A 55 9.38 1.09 18.53
CA ARG A 55 7.96 1.46 18.47
C ARG A 55 7.05 0.36 18.97
N PRO A 56 6.01 0.73 19.71
CA PRO A 56 5.10 -0.21 20.34
C PRO A 56 3.97 -0.70 19.42
N TYR A 57 4.15 -0.74 18.09
CA TYR A 57 3.11 -1.28 17.22
C TYR A 57 3.05 -2.81 17.26
N GLY A 58 1.86 -3.34 17.07
CA GLY A 58 1.65 -4.80 17.03
C GLY A 58 2.36 -5.46 15.85
N LYS A 59 2.91 -6.64 16.08
CA LYS A 59 3.73 -7.41 15.13
C LYS A 59 3.14 -8.79 14.80
N GLY A 60 1.83 -8.97 14.87
CA GLY A 60 1.16 -10.20 14.44
C GLY A 60 1.26 -10.46 12.95
N LEU A 61 1.03 -11.69 12.54
CA LEU A 61 0.85 -12.05 11.13
C LEU A 61 -0.18 -11.13 10.48
N PHE A 62 -0.04 -10.83 9.21
CA PHE A 62 -0.86 -9.82 8.59
C PHE A 62 -1.18 -10.05 7.12
N VAL A 63 -2.25 -9.41 6.69
CA VAL A 63 -2.59 -9.23 5.28
C VAL A 63 -2.52 -7.74 4.96
N ASP A 64 -1.73 -7.38 3.95
CA ASP A 64 -1.60 -6.01 3.46
C ASP A 64 -2.82 -5.59 2.64
N ILE A 65 -3.30 -4.38 2.89
CA ILE A 65 -4.35 -3.75 2.10
C ILE A 65 -3.76 -2.55 1.38
N PHE A 66 -3.62 -2.64 0.07
CA PHE A 66 -3.12 -1.56 -0.76
C PHE A 66 -4.27 -0.72 -1.34
N PRO A 67 -4.43 0.54 -0.90
CA PRO A 67 -5.36 1.46 -1.53
C PRO A 67 -4.94 1.76 -2.97
N MET A 68 -5.90 1.68 -3.88
CA MET A 68 -5.70 2.00 -5.29
C MET A 68 -6.42 3.30 -5.63
N GLU A 69 -5.71 4.18 -6.31
CA GLU A 69 -6.27 5.41 -6.85
C GLU A 69 -6.30 5.34 -8.37
N ALA A 70 -7.25 6.06 -8.95
CA ALA A 70 -7.30 6.18 -10.39
C ALA A 70 -6.07 6.92 -10.91
N TRP A 71 -5.52 6.43 -12.03
CA TRP A 71 -4.32 7.00 -12.64
C TRP A 71 -4.65 8.37 -13.29
N PRO A 72 -3.84 9.40 -13.09
CA PRO A 72 -4.07 10.71 -13.66
C PRO A 72 -3.93 10.71 -15.19
N THR A 73 -4.48 11.73 -15.83
CA THR A 73 -4.48 11.89 -17.30
C THR A 73 -3.09 12.14 -17.89
N PHE A 74 -2.13 12.53 -17.06
CA PHE A 74 -0.76 12.78 -17.50
C PHE A 74 -0.08 11.55 -18.10
N GLY A 75 0.91 11.75 -18.95
CA GLY A 75 1.68 10.65 -19.52
C GLY A 75 2.30 9.76 -18.44
N PRO A 76 2.46 8.44 -18.69
CA PRO A 76 2.87 7.48 -17.68
C PRO A 76 4.18 7.80 -16.96
N GLN A 77 5.17 8.33 -17.68
CA GLN A 77 6.47 8.70 -17.13
C GLN A 77 6.36 9.88 -16.15
N PHE A 78 5.59 10.92 -16.51
CA PHE A 78 5.38 12.08 -15.66
C PHE A 78 4.59 11.69 -14.40
N SER A 79 3.52 10.90 -14.54
CA SER A 79 2.74 10.40 -13.40
C SER A 79 3.60 9.59 -12.42
N ARG A 80 4.48 8.71 -12.92
CA ARG A 80 5.44 7.97 -12.09
C ARG A 80 6.43 8.91 -11.39
N LYS A 81 6.91 9.96 -12.05
CA LYS A 81 7.81 10.96 -11.44
C LYS A 81 7.12 11.71 -10.31
N VAL A 82 5.87 12.13 -10.52
CA VAL A 82 5.04 12.78 -9.48
C VAL A 82 4.81 11.85 -8.30
N ALA A 83 4.41 10.60 -8.54
CA ALA A 83 4.18 9.60 -7.49
C ALA A 83 5.45 9.32 -6.68
N ARG A 84 6.58 9.09 -7.32
CA ARG A 84 7.88 8.91 -6.63
C ARG A 84 8.29 10.14 -5.84
N GLY A 85 8.04 11.34 -6.37
CA GLY A 85 8.27 12.60 -5.66
C GLY A 85 7.44 12.70 -4.39
N TYR A 86 6.16 12.35 -4.45
CA TYR A 86 5.27 12.27 -3.31
C TYR A 86 5.76 11.25 -2.27
N CYS A 87 5.99 10.00 -2.68
CA CYS A 87 6.38 8.92 -1.77
C CYS A 87 7.73 9.20 -1.09
N ARG A 88 8.72 9.74 -1.84
CA ARG A 88 10.01 10.14 -1.26
C ARG A 88 9.86 11.25 -0.24
N ALA A 89 9.10 12.29 -0.55
CA ALA A 89 8.84 13.38 0.37
C ALA A 89 8.13 12.87 1.64
N ASN A 90 7.13 12.00 1.46
CA ASN A 90 6.40 11.40 2.57
C ASN A 90 7.32 10.55 3.47
N ALA A 91 8.17 9.70 2.89
CA ALA A 91 9.11 8.87 3.65
C ALA A 91 10.10 9.72 4.47
N ILE A 92 10.66 10.79 3.88
CA ILE A 92 11.57 11.69 4.59
C ILE A 92 10.87 12.39 5.74
N LEU A 93 9.66 12.91 5.53
CA LEU A 93 8.89 13.58 6.58
C LEU A 93 8.56 12.66 7.76
N HIS A 94 8.44 11.36 7.54
CA HIS A 94 8.14 10.38 8.60
C HIS A 94 9.38 9.82 9.29
N SER A 95 10.56 9.94 8.68
CA SER A 95 11.81 9.36 9.20
C SER A 95 12.74 10.35 9.90
N GLN A 96 12.59 11.66 9.64
CA GLN A 96 13.53 12.67 10.16
C GLN A 96 13.16 13.18 11.56
N HIS A 97 14.21 13.41 12.37
CA HIS A 97 14.13 14.16 13.61
C HIS A 97 14.57 15.63 13.36
N TYR A 98 13.72 16.58 13.73
CA TYR A 98 13.89 18.01 13.40
C TYR A 98 14.55 18.77 14.56
N TYR A 99 15.87 18.57 14.74
CA TYR A 99 16.62 19.25 15.80
C TYR A 99 17.64 20.26 15.30
N THR A 100 17.73 20.47 13.97
CA THR A 100 18.67 21.41 13.35
C THR A 100 17.96 22.35 12.39
N LEU A 101 18.56 23.54 12.14
CA LEU A 101 18.03 24.48 11.15
C LEU A 101 17.93 23.88 9.75
N ARG A 102 18.90 23.02 9.39
CA ARG A 102 18.87 22.28 8.12
C ARG A 102 17.67 21.35 8.06
N ALA A 103 17.43 20.58 9.10
CA ALA A 103 16.29 19.67 9.16
C ALA A 103 14.95 20.42 9.11
N ALA A 104 14.87 21.61 9.73
CA ALA A 104 13.71 22.48 9.62
C ALA A 104 13.48 22.95 8.17
N ALA A 105 14.53 23.40 7.48
CA ALA A 105 14.44 23.78 6.07
C ALA A 105 14.02 22.60 5.17
N GLU A 106 14.58 21.42 5.39
CA GLU A 106 14.18 20.18 4.70
C GLU A 106 12.72 19.83 4.98
N PHE A 107 12.24 20.00 6.21
CA PHE A 107 10.83 19.79 6.56
C PHE A 107 9.89 20.65 5.72
N PHE A 108 10.15 21.96 5.63
CA PHE A 108 9.34 22.87 4.82
C PHE A 108 9.41 22.53 3.33
N TYR A 109 10.60 22.24 2.82
CA TYR A 109 10.80 21.83 1.43
C TYR A 109 10.02 20.56 1.08
N PHE A 110 10.17 19.49 1.89
CA PHE A 110 9.50 18.22 1.60
C PHE A 110 7.99 18.27 1.87
N THR A 111 7.54 19.12 2.81
CA THR A 111 6.11 19.38 3.02
C THR A 111 5.49 20.05 1.78
N ALA A 112 6.12 21.10 1.27
CA ALA A 112 5.67 21.79 0.06
C ALA A 112 5.72 20.84 -1.15
N LYS A 113 6.81 20.10 -1.32
CA LYS A 113 6.96 19.11 -2.40
C LYS A 113 5.89 18.02 -2.35
N ARG A 114 5.60 17.46 -1.18
CA ARG A 114 4.54 16.47 -0.98
C ARG A 114 3.18 17.04 -1.38
N ALA A 115 2.85 18.23 -0.90
CA ALA A 115 1.60 18.93 -1.22
C ALA A 115 1.48 19.21 -2.73
N CYS A 116 2.55 19.71 -3.37
CA CYS A 116 2.59 19.97 -4.80
C CYS A 116 2.38 18.68 -5.62
N CYS A 117 3.10 17.60 -5.31
CA CYS A 117 2.93 16.32 -5.99
C CYS A 117 1.50 15.77 -5.81
N ARG A 118 0.91 15.91 -4.62
CA ARG A 118 -0.46 15.47 -4.36
C ARG A 118 -1.48 16.33 -5.12
N ALA A 119 -1.29 17.63 -5.17
CA ALA A 119 -2.12 18.55 -5.96
C ALA A 119 -2.06 18.23 -7.46
N LEU A 120 -0.85 18.03 -8.01
CA LEU A 120 -0.68 17.61 -9.40
C LEU A 120 -1.40 16.28 -9.71
N TRP A 121 -1.27 15.32 -8.80
CA TRP A 121 -1.98 14.04 -8.94
C TRP A 121 -3.50 14.22 -8.96
N ALA A 122 -4.04 15.04 -8.05
CA ALA A 122 -5.45 15.34 -7.95
C ALA A 122 -5.96 16.08 -9.19
N VAL A 123 -5.25 17.12 -9.66
CA VAL A 123 -5.59 17.86 -10.89
C VAL A 123 -5.60 16.94 -12.10
N GLY A 124 -4.58 16.09 -12.26
CA GLY A 124 -4.54 15.09 -13.31
C GLY A 124 -5.69 14.08 -13.23
N GLY A 125 -6.17 13.81 -12.02
CA GLY A 125 -7.35 13.00 -11.76
C GLY A 125 -8.66 13.70 -12.17
N LEU A 126 -8.80 14.98 -11.88
CA LEU A 126 -9.98 15.78 -12.25
C LEU A 126 -10.12 15.96 -13.76
N LEU A 127 -9.00 16.07 -14.48
CA LEU A 127 -8.98 16.27 -15.93
C LEU A 127 -9.26 15.00 -16.74
N ARG A 128 -9.34 13.83 -16.08
CA ARG A 128 -9.59 12.57 -16.78
C ARG A 128 -11.04 12.45 -17.25
N LYS A 129 -11.21 11.97 -18.47
CA LYS A 129 -12.54 11.73 -19.07
C LYS A 129 -13.19 10.42 -18.60
N LYS A 130 -12.39 9.40 -18.20
CA LYS A 130 -12.86 8.09 -17.72
C LYS A 130 -11.79 7.45 -16.83
N ASP A 131 -12.21 6.74 -15.79
CA ASP A 131 -11.38 5.91 -14.90
C ASP A 131 -10.91 4.65 -15.63
N ARG A 132 -9.92 4.82 -16.50
CA ARG A 132 -9.42 3.72 -17.32
C ARG A 132 -8.43 2.85 -16.56
N TYR A 133 -7.62 3.46 -15.72
CA TYR A 133 -6.55 2.77 -15.00
C TYR A 133 -6.59 3.06 -13.50
N TYR A 134 -6.29 2.05 -12.73
CA TYR A 134 -6.05 2.12 -11.29
C TYR A 134 -4.61 1.74 -10.94
N SER A 135 -4.09 2.27 -9.84
CA SER A 135 -2.74 1.98 -9.36
C SER A 135 -2.65 2.17 -7.85
N ASN A 136 -1.85 1.34 -7.21
CA ASN A 136 -1.44 1.50 -5.81
C ASN A 136 -0.12 2.26 -5.64
N ILE A 137 0.38 2.93 -6.68
CA ILE A 137 1.71 3.54 -6.72
C ILE A 137 1.97 4.52 -5.57
N LEU A 138 0.95 5.26 -5.11
CA LEU A 138 1.09 6.19 -3.99
C LEU A 138 1.13 5.49 -2.63
N ALA A 139 0.54 4.31 -2.52
CA ALA A 139 0.58 3.47 -1.32
C ALA A 139 1.78 2.51 -1.31
N HIS A 140 2.38 2.23 -2.47
CA HIS A 140 3.48 1.28 -2.62
C HIS A 140 4.80 1.97 -2.99
N SER A 141 5.22 2.91 -2.18
CA SER A 141 6.53 3.60 -2.27
C SER A 141 6.93 4.12 -3.65
N GLY A 142 5.96 4.39 -4.53
CA GLY A 142 6.19 4.84 -5.90
C GLY A 142 6.55 3.73 -6.90
N ASN A 143 6.46 2.46 -6.51
CA ASN A 143 6.80 1.29 -7.35
C ASN A 143 5.57 0.49 -7.83
N GLY A 144 4.36 0.90 -7.44
CA GLY A 144 3.12 0.23 -7.83
C GLY A 144 2.89 0.19 -9.35
N ASN A 145 2.16 -0.82 -9.79
CA ASN A 145 1.78 -1.00 -11.17
C ASN A 145 0.45 -0.33 -11.50
N ARG A 146 0.22 -0.18 -12.80
CA ARG A 146 -0.98 0.38 -13.37
C ARG A 146 -1.78 -0.73 -14.06
N HIS A 147 -3.01 -0.94 -13.61
CA HIS A 147 -3.92 -1.93 -14.17
C HIS A 147 -5.08 -1.24 -14.89
N LEU A 148 -5.60 -1.84 -15.96
CA LEU A 148 -6.86 -1.44 -16.53
C LEU A 148 -7.98 -1.66 -15.49
N ARG A 149 -8.94 -0.74 -15.45
CA ARG A 149 -10.11 -0.91 -14.58
C ARG A 149 -10.86 -2.20 -14.88
N THR A 150 -10.96 -2.57 -16.14
CA THR A 150 -11.63 -3.79 -16.60
C THR A 150 -10.89 -5.08 -16.23
N THR A 151 -9.59 -5.02 -16.00
CA THR A 151 -8.81 -6.14 -15.45
C THR A 151 -9.19 -6.43 -13.99
N ILE A 152 -9.63 -5.40 -13.26
CA ILE A 152 -9.97 -5.52 -11.83
C ILE A 152 -11.47 -5.71 -11.63
N PHE A 153 -12.31 -4.95 -12.35
CA PHE A 153 -13.76 -4.86 -12.13
C PHE A 153 -14.60 -5.23 -13.36
N PRO A 154 -15.79 -5.84 -13.16
CA PRO A 154 -16.33 -6.31 -11.88
C PRO A 154 -15.46 -7.41 -11.28
N LEU A 155 -15.45 -7.56 -9.94
CA LEU A 155 -14.66 -8.62 -9.30
C LEU A 155 -15.15 -10.00 -9.78
N GLY A 156 -14.19 -10.85 -10.06
CA GLY A 156 -14.38 -12.29 -10.24
C GLY A 156 -14.19 -13.04 -8.93
N THR A 157 -14.03 -14.34 -9.03
CA THR A 157 -13.76 -15.23 -7.89
C THR A 157 -12.60 -16.17 -8.22
N ILE A 158 -11.88 -16.60 -7.18
CA ILE A 158 -10.84 -17.62 -7.24
C ILE A 158 -11.04 -18.61 -6.10
N ILE A 159 -10.76 -19.87 -6.36
CA ILE A 159 -10.78 -20.93 -5.35
C ILE A 159 -9.35 -21.12 -4.86
N PHE A 160 -9.14 -21.00 -3.54
CA PHE A 160 -7.87 -21.27 -2.89
C PHE A 160 -8.13 -22.14 -1.66
N GLU A 161 -7.47 -23.29 -1.58
CA GLU A 161 -7.62 -24.28 -0.49
C GLU A 161 -9.10 -24.65 -0.21
N GLY A 162 -9.89 -24.80 -1.28
CA GLY A 162 -11.31 -25.17 -1.19
C GLY A 162 -12.25 -24.02 -0.81
N GLN A 163 -11.74 -22.83 -0.55
CA GLN A 163 -12.54 -21.65 -0.25
C GLN A 163 -12.60 -20.69 -1.44
N THR A 164 -13.73 -19.99 -1.58
CA THR A 164 -13.93 -19.01 -2.66
C THR A 164 -13.63 -17.61 -2.17
N PHE A 165 -12.73 -16.92 -2.88
CA PHE A 165 -12.34 -15.55 -2.60
C PHE A 165 -12.68 -14.62 -3.76
N SER A 166 -12.93 -13.34 -3.46
CA SER A 166 -13.01 -12.32 -4.48
C SER A 166 -11.64 -12.09 -5.13
N ALA A 167 -11.62 -11.97 -6.46
CA ALA A 167 -10.40 -11.79 -7.24
C ALA A 167 -10.61 -10.69 -8.30
N PRO A 168 -9.54 -10.18 -8.94
CA PRO A 168 -9.68 -9.38 -10.14
C PRO A 168 -10.47 -10.09 -11.23
N ALA A 169 -11.21 -9.35 -12.06
CA ALA A 169 -11.98 -9.90 -13.18
C ALA A 169 -11.14 -10.78 -14.11
N ASP A 170 -9.91 -10.33 -14.38
CA ASP A 170 -8.88 -11.04 -15.14
C ASP A 170 -7.63 -11.17 -14.27
N ALA A 171 -7.58 -12.26 -13.49
CA ALA A 171 -6.48 -12.52 -12.56
C ALA A 171 -5.15 -12.79 -13.29
N ASP A 172 -5.18 -13.42 -14.47
CA ASP A 172 -3.97 -13.67 -15.26
C ASP A 172 -3.32 -12.36 -15.73
N THR A 173 -4.09 -11.49 -16.37
CA THR A 173 -3.60 -10.17 -16.79
C THR A 173 -3.13 -9.35 -15.57
N TYR A 174 -3.85 -9.40 -14.44
CA TYR A 174 -3.44 -8.70 -13.22
C TYR A 174 -2.08 -9.18 -12.70
N LEU A 175 -1.85 -10.49 -12.66
CA LEU A 175 -0.59 -11.09 -12.23
C LEU A 175 0.56 -10.82 -13.20
N ARG A 176 0.28 -10.84 -14.52
CA ARG A 176 1.28 -10.46 -15.54
C ARG A 176 1.70 -8.99 -15.43
N ASP A 177 0.77 -8.10 -15.14
CA ASP A 177 1.09 -6.69 -14.88
C ASP A 177 2.02 -6.51 -13.68
N LEU A 178 1.87 -7.35 -12.63
CA LEU A 178 2.69 -7.29 -11.41
C LEU A 178 4.05 -7.98 -11.59
N PHE A 179 4.05 -9.23 -12.07
CA PHE A 179 5.18 -10.15 -11.98
C PHE A 179 5.69 -10.60 -13.35
N ARG A 180 5.10 -10.14 -14.45
CA ARG A 180 5.39 -10.56 -15.84
C ARG A 180 5.09 -12.04 -16.02
N ASP A 181 6.11 -12.89 -16.12
CA ASP A 181 5.95 -14.34 -16.17
C ASP A 181 5.88 -14.92 -14.75
N TYR A 182 4.72 -14.75 -14.12
CA TYR A 182 4.49 -15.17 -12.74
C TYR A 182 4.43 -16.70 -12.55
N MET A 183 4.32 -17.47 -13.66
CA MET A 183 4.37 -18.93 -13.63
C MET A 183 5.80 -19.46 -13.46
N GLN A 184 6.81 -18.63 -13.73
CA GLN A 184 8.20 -18.98 -13.49
C GLN A 184 8.62 -18.53 -12.08
N LEU A 185 8.96 -19.49 -11.24
CA LEU A 185 9.55 -19.18 -9.94
C LEU A 185 10.91 -18.50 -10.12
N PRO A 186 11.21 -17.47 -9.34
CA PRO A 186 12.56 -16.89 -9.33
C PRO A 186 13.61 -17.95 -8.99
N PRO A 187 14.88 -17.78 -9.42
CA PRO A 187 16.00 -18.60 -8.97
C PRO A 187 16.05 -18.69 -7.44
N GLU A 188 16.52 -19.80 -6.89
CA GLU A 188 16.46 -20.05 -5.43
C GLU A 188 17.19 -18.98 -4.60
N ASP A 189 18.31 -18.49 -5.11
CA ASP A 189 19.11 -17.42 -4.50
C ASP A 189 18.36 -16.06 -4.43
N GLN A 190 17.33 -15.89 -5.26
CA GLN A 190 16.48 -14.69 -5.29
C GLN A 190 15.19 -14.83 -4.50
N ARG A 191 14.87 -16.02 -3.99
CA ARG A 191 13.68 -16.29 -3.17
C ARG A 191 13.91 -15.83 -1.73
N LYS A 192 13.87 -14.52 -1.49
CA LYS A 192 14.04 -13.95 -0.15
C LYS A 192 12.69 -13.70 0.50
N GLY A 193 12.43 -14.35 1.62
CA GLY A 193 11.30 -14.00 2.49
C GLY A 193 11.53 -12.65 3.16
N HIS A 194 10.45 -11.92 3.44
CA HIS A 194 10.52 -10.68 4.22
C HIS A 194 10.60 -10.96 5.71
N ALA A 195 10.01 -12.09 6.16
CA ALA A 195 10.03 -12.52 7.55
C ALA A 195 11.43 -13.04 7.94
N VAL A 196 11.98 -12.47 9.00
CA VAL A 196 13.21 -12.95 9.66
C VAL A 196 12.87 -14.02 10.68
N PHE A 197 11.74 -13.86 11.35
CA PHE A 197 11.25 -14.76 12.39
C PHE A 197 9.72 -14.66 12.46
N TYR A 198 9.05 -15.78 12.76
CA TYR A 198 7.62 -15.78 13.02
C TYR A 198 7.20 -16.88 13.98
N VAL A 199 6.15 -16.62 14.74
CA VAL A 199 5.43 -17.56 15.59
C VAL A 199 3.97 -17.52 15.19
N PRO A 200 3.41 -18.60 14.61
CA PRO A 200 2.04 -18.58 14.09
C PRO A 200 0.99 -18.57 15.20
N GLU A 201 1.29 -19.10 16.38
CA GLU A 201 0.40 -19.14 17.53
C GLU A 201 1.19 -18.80 18.81
N LEU A 202 0.65 -17.86 19.60
CA LEU A 202 1.18 -17.42 20.91
C LEU A 202 0.33 -17.99 22.05
#